data_cceba116ffc3206bc4821d366efdf493
#
_entry.id   cceba116ffc3206bc4821d366efdf493
#
_cell.length_a   1.000
_cell.length_b   1.000
_cell.length_c   1.000
_cell.angle_alpha   90.00
_cell.angle_beta   90.00
_cell.angle_gamma   90.00
#
_symmetry.space_group_name_H-M   'P 1'
#
loop_
_entity.id
_entity.type
_entity.pdbx_description
1 polymer ?
#
loop_
_entity_poly.entity_id
_entity_poly.type
_entity_poly.pdbx_seq_one_letter_code
_entity_poly.pdbx_strand_id
1 'polypeptide(L)'
;ATWEKEPTYGAAGAYDCSIKLEDACGNSRSVKLTVKVLGLVDVLEHEAGQPRPSLKDFMAVEREDAKLVTDLNDITWDKLGDYEVKAEFDGKTFTSTLRIVDTTAPDPDIVPAAVLVNGKIEAKDLALSGGDATAVSYEFTSEPVLSKSGTVSCGIKATDEAGNSSEKTGKIIVCDAIAELEASMDMVTESDVLAALGGDYAGYKMESEPFERTSLGAHAMVFAKGDEKINVGVVIKDTVAPTAEGIDCQCSTGYYCEPIKFVTNVADMSKVTAKFVNEPDWSVEGEQDVQIVLTDRAGNETTVEAKAIIAPDTTAPVIYAARDRYCYVGEAVSYFKEVFAEDNADPEPEIEVDKSKVDAKTAGTYDVTYTATDHEGNTSSVTVKYTFVEKKIDDAKLDEAVDKVLKEIITEDMSVPEQAYAIFDYCYSNIIYTGTSDKTDWKSEAYRGLTEGVGDCFTFYSASYALLQKIDCQVLSVERLNGKTQHFWCLVNLGTGWYHFDACNVGPEHLRCFMKTSEELVKYSVQYWRFDTSLYPPLETTPYSMS
;
A
#
# COMPACT_ATOMS: atom_id res chain seq x y z
N ALA A 1 -35.61 44.49 4.37
CA ALA A 1 -34.78 43.41 3.85
C ALA A 1 -35.65 42.21 3.54
N THR A 2 -35.44 41.57 2.41
CA THR A 2 -36.13 40.36 1.95
C THR A 2 -35.12 39.35 1.42
N TRP A 3 -35.44 38.06 1.56
CA TRP A 3 -34.61 37.03 0.93
C TRP A 3 -34.73 37.15 -0.60
N GLU A 4 -33.58 37.11 -1.29
CA GLU A 4 -33.49 36.87 -2.73
C GLU A 4 -33.17 35.38 -2.98
N LYS A 5 -32.34 34.79 -2.12
CA LYS A 5 -32.09 33.37 -2.07
C LYS A 5 -32.09 32.93 -0.60
N GLU A 6 -33.11 32.18 -0.22
CA GLU A 6 -33.36 31.71 1.13
C GLU A 6 -32.65 30.39 1.40
N PRO A 7 -32.18 30.12 2.66
CA PRO A 7 -31.63 28.81 3.01
C PRO A 7 -32.72 27.73 3.07
N THR A 8 -32.33 26.48 2.91
CA THR A 8 -33.21 25.33 3.11
C THR A 8 -33.24 24.99 4.59
N TYR A 9 -34.27 25.41 5.33
CA TYR A 9 -34.36 25.17 6.78
C TYR A 9 -34.67 23.72 7.17
N GLY A 10 -35.09 22.88 6.22
CA GLY A 10 -35.47 21.48 6.47
C GLY A 10 -34.29 20.49 6.49
N ALA A 11 -33.06 20.92 6.15
CA ALA A 11 -31.88 20.09 6.20
C ALA A 11 -30.74 20.84 6.87
N ALA A 12 -29.91 20.15 7.60
CA ALA A 12 -28.69 20.70 8.18
C ALA A 12 -27.63 20.96 7.08
N GLY A 13 -26.83 22.01 7.24
CA GLY A 13 -25.81 22.36 6.26
C GLY A 13 -25.45 23.84 6.21
N ALA A 14 -24.50 24.18 5.35
CA ALA A 14 -24.12 25.57 5.06
C ALA A 14 -24.69 26.00 3.71
N TYR A 15 -25.49 27.04 3.70
CA TYR A 15 -26.25 27.53 2.53
C TYR A 15 -25.79 28.92 2.14
N ASP A 16 -25.34 29.09 0.92
CA ASP A 16 -25.09 30.41 0.33
C ASP A 16 -26.41 31.08 -0.01
N CYS A 17 -26.68 32.17 0.67
CA CYS A 17 -27.91 32.91 0.61
C CYS A 17 -27.67 34.34 0.15
N SER A 18 -28.75 35.07 -0.21
CA SER A 18 -28.68 36.49 -0.45
C SER A 18 -29.93 37.20 0.06
N ILE A 19 -29.73 38.39 0.60
CA ILE A 19 -30.81 39.29 1.00
C ILE A 19 -30.75 40.59 0.21
N LYS A 20 -31.90 41.09 -0.20
CA LYS A 20 -32.07 42.43 -0.75
C LYS A 20 -32.32 43.40 0.38
N LEU A 21 -31.50 44.42 0.47
CA LEU A 21 -31.71 45.58 1.32
C LEU A 21 -32.27 46.69 0.44
N GLU A 22 -33.39 47.31 0.85
CA GLU A 22 -34.01 48.41 0.13
C GLU A 22 -34.30 49.56 1.11
N ASP A 23 -33.94 50.78 0.74
CA ASP A 23 -34.23 51.98 1.53
C ASP A 23 -35.64 52.55 1.24
N ALA A 24 -36.05 53.57 2.00
CA ALA A 24 -37.34 54.19 1.83
C ALA A 24 -37.52 54.95 0.49
N CYS A 25 -36.43 55.14 -0.25
CA CYS A 25 -36.42 55.81 -1.55
C CYS A 25 -36.38 54.81 -2.72
N GLY A 26 -36.38 53.47 -2.43
CA GLY A 26 -36.38 52.43 -3.44
C GLY A 26 -35.01 52.02 -3.94
N ASN A 27 -33.89 52.56 -3.39
CA ASN A 27 -32.56 52.10 -3.72
C ASN A 27 -32.32 50.73 -3.06
N SER A 28 -31.75 49.81 -3.80
CA SER A 28 -31.53 48.45 -3.29
C SER A 28 -30.12 47.94 -3.52
N ARG A 29 -29.66 47.04 -2.61
CA ARG A 29 -28.40 46.33 -2.68
C ARG A 29 -28.60 44.89 -2.23
N SER A 30 -28.01 43.94 -2.97
CA SER A 30 -27.94 42.56 -2.59
C SER A 30 -26.72 42.33 -1.70
N VAL A 31 -26.90 41.57 -0.61
CA VAL A 31 -25.85 41.13 0.29
C VAL A 31 -25.82 39.59 0.29
N LYS A 32 -24.68 39.03 -0.04
CA LYS A 32 -24.45 37.58 0.07
C LYS A 32 -24.05 37.25 1.50
N LEU A 33 -24.52 36.11 2.00
CA LEU A 33 -24.19 35.56 3.32
C LEU A 33 -24.29 34.05 3.30
N THR A 34 -23.61 33.39 4.22
CA THR A 34 -23.76 31.95 4.44
C THR A 34 -24.58 31.74 5.70
N VAL A 35 -25.67 30.97 5.60
CA VAL A 35 -26.52 30.55 6.73
C VAL A 35 -26.15 29.11 7.06
N LYS A 36 -25.75 28.85 8.29
CA LYS A 36 -25.51 27.52 8.81
C LYS A 36 -26.74 27.00 9.53
N VAL A 37 -27.35 25.92 9.01
CA VAL A 37 -28.45 25.18 9.66
C VAL A 37 -27.82 24.04 10.42
N LEU A 38 -27.89 24.09 11.75
CA LEU A 38 -27.24 23.13 12.64
C LEU A 38 -28.02 21.82 12.68
N GLY A 39 -27.35 20.72 12.68
CA GLY A 39 -27.91 19.37 12.74
C GLY A 39 -26.90 18.31 12.29
N LEU A 40 -27.33 17.06 12.36
CA LEU A 40 -26.64 15.95 11.75
C LEU A 40 -27.07 15.82 10.28
N VAL A 41 -26.28 15.12 9.47
CA VAL A 41 -26.70 14.66 8.14
C VAL A 41 -27.88 13.70 8.29
N ASP A 42 -28.81 13.71 7.36
CA ASP A 42 -29.97 12.81 7.46
C ASP A 42 -29.56 11.34 7.39
N VAL A 43 -28.64 11.02 6.48
CA VAL A 43 -28.07 9.68 6.28
C VAL A 43 -26.58 9.82 6.05
N LEU A 44 -25.79 9.03 6.78
CA LEU A 44 -24.38 8.79 6.52
C LEU A 44 -24.25 7.38 5.96
N GLU A 45 -23.81 7.24 4.70
CA GLU A 45 -23.45 5.93 4.13
C GLU A 45 -22.02 5.60 4.50
N HIS A 46 -21.81 4.38 4.98
CA HIS A 46 -20.52 3.88 5.42
C HIS A 46 -20.26 2.49 4.83
N GLU A 47 -19.13 2.32 4.19
CA GLU A 47 -18.71 1.05 3.60
C GLU A 47 -18.28 0.07 4.68
N ALA A 48 -18.78 -1.15 4.65
CA ALA A 48 -18.43 -2.19 5.59
C ALA A 48 -16.91 -2.47 5.57
N GLY A 49 -16.32 -2.71 6.73
CA GLY A 49 -14.88 -2.98 6.86
C GLY A 49 -13.97 -1.76 6.84
N GLN A 50 -14.48 -0.56 6.56
CA GLN A 50 -13.72 0.68 6.70
C GLN A 50 -13.64 1.13 8.16
N PRO A 51 -12.64 1.96 8.54
CA PRO A 51 -12.57 2.58 9.87
C PRO A 51 -13.88 3.26 10.24
N ARG A 52 -14.28 3.17 11.51
CA ARG A 52 -15.56 3.70 11.99
C ARG A 52 -15.64 5.22 11.79
N PRO A 53 -16.79 5.75 11.40
CA PRO A 53 -16.98 7.19 11.29
C PRO A 53 -16.91 7.84 12.68
N SER A 54 -16.34 9.02 12.73
CA SER A 54 -16.30 9.88 13.91
C SER A 54 -17.57 10.73 14.02
N LEU A 55 -17.76 11.42 15.13
CA LEU A 55 -18.86 12.40 15.27
C LEU A 55 -18.83 13.47 14.14
N LYS A 56 -17.63 13.86 13.70
CA LYS A 56 -17.48 14.88 12.64
C LYS A 56 -18.16 14.47 11.34
N ASP A 57 -18.12 13.19 10.99
CA ASP A 57 -18.70 12.66 9.75
C ASP A 57 -20.23 12.75 9.75
N PHE A 58 -20.85 12.69 10.94
CA PHE A 58 -22.30 12.92 11.10
C PHE A 58 -22.69 14.38 11.11
N MET A 59 -21.75 15.30 11.28
CA MET A 59 -22.04 16.73 11.44
C MET A 59 -22.18 17.43 10.10
N ALA A 60 -23.35 17.98 9.81
CA ALA A 60 -23.55 18.84 8.63
C ALA A 60 -22.79 20.18 8.72
N VAL A 61 -22.53 20.63 9.94
CA VAL A 61 -21.70 21.79 10.28
C VAL A 61 -20.95 21.47 11.56
N GLU A 62 -19.65 21.45 11.51
CA GLU A 62 -18.77 21.08 12.63
C GLU A 62 -18.97 21.96 13.86
N ARG A 63 -18.93 21.35 15.06
CA ARG A 63 -19.10 21.98 16.35
C ARG A 63 -18.25 21.28 17.42
N GLU A 64 -17.57 22.09 18.24
CA GLU A 64 -16.73 21.59 19.34
C GLU A 64 -17.54 21.10 20.55
N ASP A 65 -18.78 21.57 20.72
CA ASP A 65 -19.64 21.21 21.86
C ASP A 65 -20.55 20.00 21.61
N ALA A 66 -20.47 19.37 20.44
CA ALA A 66 -21.23 18.19 20.11
C ALA A 66 -20.65 16.93 20.76
N LYS A 67 -21.54 16.02 21.20
CA LYS A 67 -21.17 14.71 21.79
C LYS A 67 -22.05 13.61 21.23
N LEU A 68 -21.45 12.46 20.91
CA LEU A 68 -22.20 11.25 20.60
C LEU A 68 -22.98 10.79 21.83
N VAL A 69 -24.23 10.41 21.63
CA VAL A 69 -25.09 9.75 22.62
C VAL A 69 -25.14 8.25 22.36
N THR A 70 -25.13 7.86 21.08
CA THR A 70 -25.05 6.45 20.67
C THR A 70 -23.62 5.97 20.85
N ASP A 71 -23.45 4.84 21.57
CA ASP A 71 -22.18 4.13 21.60
C ASP A 71 -21.99 3.39 20.28
N LEU A 72 -20.99 3.77 19.50
CA LEU A 72 -20.69 3.14 18.22
C LEU A 72 -20.19 1.69 18.37
N ASN A 73 -19.77 1.27 19.58
CA ASN A 73 -19.42 -0.13 19.85
C ASN A 73 -20.66 -1.05 19.89
N ASP A 74 -21.87 -0.51 20.05
CA ASP A 74 -23.11 -1.29 19.98
C ASP A 74 -23.53 -1.61 18.53
N ILE A 75 -22.85 -1.07 17.52
CA ILE A 75 -23.13 -1.27 16.10
C ILE A 75 -22.33 -2.47 15.58
N THR A 76 -22.99 -3.36 14.86
CA THR A 76 -22.35 -4.50 14.18
C THR A 76 -21.88 -4.06 12.79
N TRP A 77 -20.60 -3.76 12.66
CA TRP A 77 -20.00 -3.07 11.51
C TRP A 77 -19.83 -3.91 10.23
N ASP A 78 -19.94 -5.22 10.35
CA ASP A 78 -19.95 -6.21 9.26
C ASP A 78 -21.37 -6.59 8.81
N LYS A 79 -22.41 -5.96 9.40
CA LYS A 79 -23.81 -6.25 9.09
C LYS A 79 -24.47 -5.07 8.37
N LEU A 80 -24.89 -5.32 7.14
CA LEU A 80 -25.57 -4.33 6.31
C LEU A 80 -26.91 -3.88 6.93
N GLY A 81 -27.23 -2.60 6.81
CA GLY A 81 -28.50 -2.06 7.30
C GLY A 81 -28.42 -0.63 7.79
N ASP A 82 -29.57 -0.16 8.29
CA ASP A 82 -29.73 1.19 8.82
C ASP A 82 -29.72 1.16 10.35
N TYR A 83 -28.86 2.01 10.95
CA TYR A 83 -28.68 2.16 12.39
C TYR A 83 -28.97 3.61 12.81
N GLU A 84 -29.69 3.80 13.92
CA GLU A 84 -29.96 5.14 14.45
C GLU A 84 -28.76 5.64 15.26
N VAL A 85 -28.20 6.78 14.88
CA VAL A 85 -27.13 7.47 15.60
C VAL A 85 -27.63 8.79 16.16
N LYS A 86 -27.36 9.04 17.44
CA LYS A 86 -27.76 10.24 18.16
C LYS A 86 -26.56 11.03 18.64
N ALA A 87 -26.62 12.34 18.51
CA ALA A 87 -25.68 13.27 19.11
C ALA A 87 -26.41 14.42 19.80
N GLU A 88 -25.78 15.01 20.81
CA GLU A 88 -26.30 16.13 21.58
C GLU A 88 -25.41 17.34 21.45
N PHE A 89 -26.00 18.50 21.18
CA PHE A 89 -25.39 19.83 21.25
C PHE A 89 -26.48 20.90 21.45
N ASP A 90 -26.11 22.06 22.02
CA ASP A 90 -27.05 23.11 22.42
C ASP A 90 -28.22 22.58 23.31
N GLY A 91 -27.97 21.53 24.11
CA GLY A 91 -28.98 20.91 24.97
C GLY A 91 -30.12 20.22 24.21
N LYS A 92 -29.90 19.85 22.94
CA LYS A 92 -30.86 19.14 22.09
C LYS A 92 -30.23 17.90 21.52
N THR A 93 -31.01 16.83 21.43
CA THR A 93 -30.60 15.59 20.76
C THR A 93 -31.01 15.63 19.30
N PHE A 94 -30.09 15.33 18.42
CA PHE A 94 -30.26 15.18 16.98
C PHE A 94 -30.06 13.72 16.60
N THR A 95 -30.69 13.31 15.51
CA THR A 95 -30.65 11.93 15.03
C THR A 95 -30.18 11.90 13.58
N SER A 96 -29.34 10.93 13.25
CA SER A 96 -28.92 10.59 11.89
C SER A 96 -29.15 9.09 11.66
N THR A 97 -29.27 8.69 10.43
CA THR A 97 -29.24 7.28 10.03
C THR A 97 -27.84 6.94 9.52
N LEU A 98 -27.16 6.04 10.20
CA LEU A 98 -25.95 5.39 9.66
C LEU A 98 -26.40 4.21 8.80
N ARG A 99 -26.08 4.24 7.53
CA ARG A 99 -26.35 3.15 6.59
C ARG A 99 -25.08 2.41 6.27
N ILE A 100 -24.95 1.19 6.78
CA ILE A 100 -23.82 0.30 6.42
C ILE A 100 -24.17 -0.35 5.08
N VAL A 101 -23.32 -0.10 4.10
CA VAL A 101 -23.39 -0.65 2.74
C VAL A 101 -22.14 -1.45 2.45
N ASP A 102 -22.19 -2.29 1.44
CA ASP A 102 -21.04 -2.99 0.88
C ASP A 102 -21.15 -2.90 -0.63
N THR A 103 -20.24 -2.16 -1.23
CA THR A 103 -20.18 -1.93 -2.70
C THR A 103 -18.96 -2.59 -3.32
N THR A 104 -18.12 -3.24 -2.51
CA THR A 104 -16.88 -3.87 -2.92
C THR A 104 -17.12 -5.35 -3.22
N ALA A 105 -16.65 -5.83 -4.36
CA ALA A 105 -16.74 -7.26 -4.65
C ALA A 105 -15.71 -8.05 -3.86
N PRO A 106 -16.04 -9.26 -3.36
CA PRO A 106 -15.12 -10.08 -2.59
C PRO A 106 -13.86 -10.43 -3.40
N ASP A 107 -12.71 -10.41 -2.73
CA ASP A 107 -11.40 -10.84 -3.28
C ASP A 107 -10.86 -12.06 -2.52
N PRO A 108 -11.50 -13.25 -2.66
CA PRO A 108 -11.16 -14.41 -1.87
C PRO A 108 -9.75 -14.93 -2.16
N ASP A 109 -9.10 -15.41 -1.11
CA ASP A 109 -7.82 -16.11 -1.20
C ASP A 109 -8.05 -17.57 -1.60
N ILE A 110 -7.78 -17.90 -2.87
CA ILE A 110 -8.03 -19.21 -3.43
C ILE A 110 -6.73 -20.03 -3.47
N VAL A 111 -6.76 -21.20 -2.85
CA VAL A 111 -5.66 -22.18 -2.86
C VAL A 111 -6.09 -23.48 -3.53
N PRO A 112 -5.13 -24.28 -4.05
CA PRO A 112 -5.46 -25.60 -4.59
C PRO A 112 -6.04 -26.50 -3.50
N ALA A 113 -7.06 -27.28 -3.83
CA ALA A 113 -7.65 -28.28 -2.92
C ALA A 113 -7.45 -29.71 -3.47
N ALA A 114 -7.42 -30.71 -2.58
CA ALA A 114 -7.31 -32.12 -2.96
C ALA A 114 -8.65 -32.85 -2.82
N VAL A 115 -8.92 -33.77 -3.72
CA VAL A 115 -10.08 -34.66 -3.66
C VAL A 115 -9.72 -36.03 -4.20
N LEU A 116 -10.29 -37.08 -3.61
CA LEU A 116 -10.15 -38.45 -4.15
C LEU A 116 -10.86 -38.58 -5.50
N VAL A 117 -10.34 -39.46 -6.34
CA VAL A 117 -11.02 -39.82 -7.64
C VAL A 117 -12.48 -40.18 -7.38
N ASN A 118 -13.41 -39.57 -8.12
CA ASN A 118 -14.86 -39.64 -7.96
C ASN A 118 -15.40 -39.14 -6.61
N GLY A 119 -14.57 -38.41 -5.83
CA GLY A 119 -14.98 -37.75 -4.60
C GLY A 119 -15.86 -36.52 -4.88
N LYS A 120 -16.21 -35.81 -3.81
CA LYS A 120 -16.97 -34.55 -3.86
C LYS A 120 -16.14 -33.43 -3.24
N ILE A 121 -16.27 -32.25 -3.80
CA ILE A 121 -15.63 -31.02 -3.32
C ILE A 121 -16.61 -29.87 -3.56
N GLU A 122 -16.62 -28.92 -2.66
CA GLU A 122 -17.40 -27.67 -2.81
C GLU A 122 -16.46 -26.50 -3.16
N ALA A 123 -16.98 -25.49 -3.84
CA ALA A 123 -16.15 -24.34 -4.24
C ALA A 123 -15.50 -23.63 -3.04
N LYS A 124 -16.18 -23.60 -1.87
CA LYS A 124 -15.65 -23.03 -0.63
C LYS A 124 -14.40 -23.75 -0.09
N ASP A 125 -14.22 -25.04 -0.44
CA ASP A 125 -13.07 -25.84 0.03
C ASP A 125 -11.75 -25.38 -0.61
N LEU A 126 -11.83 -24.49 -1.61
CA LEU A 126 -10.68 -23.86 -2.24
C LEU A 126 -10.37 -22.46 -1.68
N ALA A 127 -11.22 -21.92 -0.80
CA ALA A 127 -11.04 -20.60 -0.22
C ALA A 127 -10.45 -20.69 1.19
N LEU A 128 -9.35 -19.98 1.46
CA LEU A 128 -8.80 -19.80 2.80
C LEU A 128 -9.53 -18.69 3.56
N SER A 129 -9.79 -17.58 2.90
CA SER A 129 -10.52 -16.45 3.46
C SER A 129 -11.46 -15.82 2.44
N GLY A 130 -12.45 -15.06 2.92
CA GLY A 130 -13.44 -14.40 2.07
C GLY A 130 -12.86 -13.23 1.29
N GLY A 131 -11.86 -12.53 1.84
CA GLY A 131 -11.33 -11.30 1.25
C GLY A 131 -12.39 -10.20 1.15
N ASP A 132 -13.29 -10.14 2.14
CA ASP A 132 -14.43 -9.24 2.18
C ASP A 132 -14.80 -8.90 3.63
N ALA A 133 -15.51 -7.77 3.81
CA ALA A 133 -16.01 -7.35 5.12
C ALA A 133 -17.27 -8.10 5.54
N THR A 134 -18.03 -8.60 4.57
CA THR A 134 -19.28 -9.34 4.77
C THR A 134 -19.11 -10.83 4.47
N ALA A 135 -20.10 -11.65 4.76
CA ALA A 135 -20.02 -13.09 4.54
C ALA A 135 -20.04 -13.43 3.05
N VAL A 136 -19.12 -14.30 2.63
CA VAL A 136 -18.96 -14.69 1.22
C VAL A 136 -19.46 -16.11 0.98
N SER A 137 -20.25 -16.27 -0.07
CA SER A 137 -20.69 -17.55 -0.60
C SER A 137 -19.94 -17.93 -1.87
N TYR A 138 -19.76 -19.23 -2.14
CA TYR A 138 -18.96 -19.73 -3.24
C TYR A 138 -19.73 -20.75 -4.08
N GLU A 139 -19.58 -20.67 -5.40
CA GLU A 139 -20.11 -21.64 -6.34
C GLU A 139 -19.12 -21.89 -7.49
N PHE A 140 -19.10 -23.10 -8.03
CA PHE A 140 -18.36 -23.35 -9.26
C PHE A 140 -19.09 -22.72 -10.45
N THR A 141 -18.36 -22.04 -11.33
CA THR A 141 -18.94 -21.52 -12.59
C THR A 141 -19.31 -22.64 -13.56
N SER A 142 -18.69 -23.82 -13.40
CA SER A 142 -19.05 -25.09 -14.06
C SER A 142 -18.54 -26.25 -13.20
N GLU A 143 -19.32 -27.32 -13.09
CA GLU A 143 -18.97 -28.51 -12.31
C GLU A 143 -17.63 -29.12 -12.76
N PRO A 144 -16.65 -29.30 -11.83
CA PRO A 144 -15.37 -29.91 -12.18
C PRO A 144 -15.49 -31.42 -12.44
N VAL A 145 -14.74 -31.92 -13.41
CA VAL A 145 -14.72 -33.37 -13.74
C VAL A 145 -13.67 -34.07 -12.87
N LEU A 146 -14.11 -34.86 -11.89
CA LEU A 146 -13.28 -35.51 -10.87
C LEU A 146 -13.08 -37.02 -11.08
N SER A 147 -13.40 -37.54 -12.27
CA SER A 147 -13.40 -38.98 -12.57
C SER A 147 -12.02 -39.57 -12.86
N LYS A 148 -10.98 -38.74 -12.99
CA LYS A 148 -9.62 -39.16 -13.34
C LYS A 148 -8.60 -38.37 -12.51
N SER A 149 -7.60 -39.08 -12.01
CA SER A 149 -6.46 -38.47 -11.29
C SER A 149 -5.70 -37.46 -12.14
N GLY A 150 -5.31 -36.33 -11.55
CA GLY A 150 -4.62 -35.24 -12.21
C GLY A 150 -5.07 -33.88 -11.67
N THR A 151 -4.57 -32.78 -12.25
CA THR A 151 -4.95 -31.43 -11.90
C THR A 151 -6.09 -30.94 -12.78
N VAL A 152 -7.17 -30.46 -12.16
CA VAL A 152 -8.34 -29.88 -12.83
C VAL A 152 -8.41 -28.40 -12.49
N SER A 153 -8.49 -27.52 -13.48
CA SER A 153 -8.79 -26.10 -13.29
C SER A 153 -10.30 -25.89 -13.23
N CYS A 154 -10.76 -25.05 -12.32
CA CYS A 154 -12.17 -24.69 -12.16
C CYS A 154 -12.33 -23.19 -12.00
N GLY A 155 -13.44 -22.63 -12.46
CA GLY A 155 -13.85 -21.27 -12.14
C GLY A 155 -14.66 -21.27 -10.85
N ILE A 156 -14.41 -20.29 -9.99
CA ILE A 156 -15.08 -20.07 -8.72
C ILE A 156 -15.67 -18.67 -8.75
N LYS A 157 -16.98 -18.58 -8.53
CA LYS A 157 -17.67 -17.33 -8.30
C LYS A 157 -17.85 -17.14 -6.80
N ALA A 158 -17.35 -16.03 -6.27
CA ALA A 158 -17.57 -15.57 -4.91
C ALA A 158 -18.62 -14.47 -4.93
N THR A 159 -19.54 -14.48 -3.97
CA THR A 159 -20.62 -13.49 -3.85
C THR A 159 -20.80 -13.13 -2.38
N ASP A 160 -20.77 -11.83 -2.03
CA ASP A 160 -21.00 -11.31 -0.69
C ASP A 160 -22.48 -11.22 -0.32
N GLU A 161 -22.80 -10.68 0.89
CA GLU A 161 -24.18 -10.48 1.34
C GLU A 161 -24.90 -9.34 0.58
N ALA A 162 -24.18 -8.38 0.03
CA ALA A 162 -24.75 -7.28 -0.76
C ALA A 162 -25.08 -7.70 -2.20
N GLY A 163 -24.53 -8.82 -2.66
CA GLY A 163 -24.70 -9.36 -4.00
C GLY A 163 -23.60 -8.95 -4.99
N ASN A 164 -22.52 -8.26 -4.52
CA ASN A 164 -21.35 -8.04 -5.35
C ASN A 164 -20.64 -9.37 -5.57
N SER A 165 -20.00 -9.54 -6.72
CA SER A 165 -19.36 -10.81 -7.02
C SER A 165 -18.09 -10.67 -7.83
N SER A 166 -17.16 -11.59 -7.61
CA SER A 166 -15.93 -11.76 -8.37
C SER A 166 -15.77 -13.20 -8.86
N GLU A 167 -14.92 -13.39 -9.87
CA GLU A 167 -14.57 -14.71 -10.36
C GLU A 167 -13.07 -14.95 -10.22
N LYS A 168 -12.71 -16.14 -9.72
CA LYS A 168 -11.33 -16.60 -9.55
C LYS A 168 -11.15 -17.95 -10.23
N THR A 169 -9.91 -18.26 -10.56
CA THR A 169 -9.55 -19.60 -11.06
C THR A 169 -8.93 -20.41 -9.94
N GLY A 170 -9.51 -21.56 -9.64
CA GLY A 170 -9.00 -22.53 -8.68
C GLY A 170 -8.36 -23.75 -9.37
N LYS A 171 -7.61 -24.53 -8.59
CA LYS A 171 -7.05 -25.83 -9.01
C LYS A 171 -7.48 -26.91 -8.05
N ILE A 172 -7.91 -28.05 -8.58
CA ILE A 172 -8.28 -29.24 -7.82
C ILE A 172 -7.30 -30.35 -8.18
N ILE A 173 -6.66 -30.92 -7.16
CA ILE A 173 -5.79 -32.09 -7.30
C ILE A 173 -6.67 -33.33 -7.07
N VAL A 174 -7.04 -34.00 -8.16
CA VAL A 174 -7.76 -35.29 -8.11
C VAL A 174 -6.72 -36.38 -7.92
N CYS A 175 -6.77 -37.13 -6.83
CA CYS A 175 -5.71 -38.03 -6.39
C CYS A 175 -6.22 -39.36 -5.86
N ASP A 176 -5.30 -40.31 -5.67
CA ASP A 176 -5.58 -41.64 -5.17
C ASP A 176 -5.55 -41.70 -3.63
N ALA A 177 -4.80 -40.78 -3.02
CA ALA A 177 -4.69 -40.61 -1.58
C ALA A 177 -4.45 -39.15 -1.21
N ILE A 178 -4.83 -38.76 0.01
CA ILE A 178 -4.62 -37.41 0.55
C ILE A 178 -3.80 -37.49 1.85
N ALA A 179 -2.72 -36.71 1.91
CA ALA A 179 -1.90 -36.51 3.08
C ALA A 179 -2.04 -35.06 3.54
N GLU A 180 -2.30 -34.83 4.82
CA GLU A 180 -2.37 -33.48 5.41
C GLU A 180 -1.11 -33.24 6.26
N LEU A 181 -0.46 -32.09 6.05
CA LEU A 181 0.73 -31.68 6.78
C LEU A 181 0.57 -30.25 7.27
N GLU A 182 1.14 -29.98 8.44
CA GLU A 182 1.19 -28.62 9.01
C GLU A 182 2.19 -27.75 8.25
N ALA A 183 1.87 -26.47 8.06
CA ALA A 183 2.77 -25.47 7.49
C ALA A 183 4.03 -25.31 8.35
N SER A 184 5.19 -25.23 7.70
CA SER A 184 6.47 -24.99 8.38
C SER A 184 7.52 -24.51 7.38
N MET A 185 8.69 -24.07 7.86
CA MET A 185 9.86 -23.73 7.02
C MET A 185 10.59 -24.95 6.48
N ASP A 186 10.15 -26.18 6.83
CA ASP A 186 10.81 -27.41 6.39
C ASP A 186 10.34 -27.85 5.00
N MET A 187 11.15 -28.66 4.33
CA MET A 187 10.75 -29.34 3.10
C MET A 187 9.79 -30.49 3.39
N VAL A 188 8.86 -30.75 2.49
CA VAL A 188 8.07 -31.98 2.51
C VAL A 188 8.96 -33.18 2.22
N THR A 189 9.00 -34.16 3.13
CA THR A 189 9.80 -35.39 2.96
C THR A 189 8.91 -36.62 2.68
N GLU A 190 9.50 -37.65 2.10
CA GLU A 190 8.82 -38.95 1.91
C GLU A 190 8.24 -39.48 3.24
N SER A 191 9.02 -39.38 4.32
CA SER A 191 8.59 -39.86 5.63
C SER A 191 7.38 -39.13 6.17
N ASP A 192 7.27 -37.81 5.96
CA ASP A 192 6.14 -37.01 6.42
C ASP A 192 4.86 -37.45 5.71
N VAL A 193 4.92 -37.55 4.39
CA VAL A 193 3.75 -37.94 3.58
C VAL A 193 3.29 -39.36 3.91
N LEU A 194 4.24 -40.31 3.99
CA LEU A 194 3.91 -41.70 4.33
C LEU A 194 3.38 -41.85 5.75
N ALA A 195 3.87 -41.05 6.70
CA ALA A 195 3.36 -41.01 8.07
C ALA A 195 1.91 -40.50 8.10
N ALA A 196 1.60 -39.45 7.34
CA ALA A 196 0.24 -38.88 7.22
C ALA A 196 -0.72 -39.85 6.51
N LEU A 197 -0.27 -40.61 5.52
CA LEU A 197 -1.08 -41.60 4.81
C LEU A 197 -1.37 -42.86 5.63
N GLY A 198 -0.47 -43.25 6.55
CA GLY A 198 -0.62 -44.44 7.38
C GLY A 198 -0.04 -45.74 6.78
N GLY A 199 -0.26 -46.87 7.49
CA GLY A 199 0.42 -48.14 7.24
C GLY A 199 0.14 -48.83 5.91
N ASP A 200 -0.96 -48.56 5.24
CA ASP A 200 -1.33 -49.16 3.95
C ASP A 200 -0.41 -48.76 2.81
N TYR A 201 0.30 -47.64 2.99
CA TYR A 201 1.24 -47.06 2.01
C TYR A 201 2.72 -47.40 2.32
N ALA A 202 2.96 -48.34 3.22
CA ALA A 202 4.31 -48.77 3.55
C ALA A 202 5.06 -49.36 2.32
N GLY A 203 6.27 -48.86 2.09
CA GLY A 203 7.13 -49.30 0.96
C GLY A 203 6.95 -48.53 -0.33
N TYR A 204 6.05 -47.54 -0.39
CA TYR A 204 6.06 -46.57 -1.48
C TYR A 204 7.24 -45.61 -1.34
N LYS A 205 7.74 -45.09 -2.45
CA LYS A 205 8.85 -44.14 -2.55
C LYS A 205 8.40 -42.90 -3.30
N MET A 206 8.80 -41.74 -2.81
CA MET A 206 8.52 -40.48 -3.45
C MET A 206 9.32 -40.34 -4.77
N GLU A 207 8.62 -40.07 -5.87
CA GLU A 207 9.23 -39.79 -7.18
C GLU A 207 9.23 -38.30 -7.53
N SER A 208 8.36 -37.48 -6.86
CA SER A 208 8.30 -36.04 -7.07
C SER A 208 9.41 -35.32 -6.30
N GLU A 209 9.80 -34.15 -6.81
CA GLU A 209 10.72 -33.26 -6.09
C GLU A 209 10.07 -32.73 -4.80
N PRO A 210 10.83 -32.64 -3.70
CA PRO A 210 10.36 -32.00 -2.46
C PRO A 210 10.06 -30.52 -2.68
N PHE A 211 9.13 -29.95 -1.90
CA PHE A 211 8.80 -28.54 -1.88
C PHE A 211 8.72 -28.04 -0.42
N GLU A 212 8.79 -26.73 -0.24
CA GLU A 212 8.68 -26.09 1.09
C GLU A 212 7.23 -26.10 1.58
N ARG A 213 7.01 -26.35 2.89
CA ARG A 213 5.67 -26.37 3.52
C ARG A 213 5.11 -24.96 3.78
N THR A 214 5.62 -23.95 3.11
CA THR A 214 5.15 -22.56 3.22
C THR A 214 3.96 -22.26 2.31
N SER A 215 3.74 -23.09 1.28
CA SER A 215 2.67 -22.89 0.29
C SER A 215 1.40 -23.64 0.69
N LEU A 216 0.42 -22.90 1.24
CA LEU A 216 -0.86 -23.46 1.67
C LEU A 216 -1.66 -24.07 0.51
N GLY A 217 -2.47 -25.09 0.84
CA GLY A 217 -3.31 -25.81 -0.11
C GLY A 217 -2.68 -27.10 -0.62
N ALA A 218 -3.27 -27.68 -1.67
CA ALA A 218 -2.93 -29.00 -2.17
C ALA A 218 -1.84 -28.99 -3.24
N HIS A 219 -0.88 -29.90 -3.11
CA HIS A 219 0.22 -30.15 -4.04
C HIS A 219 0.15 -31.59 -4.55
N ALA A 220 0.32 -31.78 -5.86
CA ALA A 220 0.32 -33.10 -6.46
C ALA A 220 1.70 -33.75 -6.34
N MET A 221 1.76 -34.96 -5.76
CA MET A 221 2.98 -35.75 -5.67
C MET A 221 2.75 -37.17 -6.19
N VAL A 222 3.79 -37.77 -6.77
CA VAL A 222 3.76 -39.15 -7.26
C VAL A 222 4.59 -40.02 -6.33
N PHE A 223 4.01 -41.15 -5.92
CA PHE A 223 4.67 -42.20 -5.15
C PHE A 223 4.60 -43.51 -5.91
N ALA A 224 5.65 -44.33 -5.81
CA ALA A 224 5.73 -45.61 -6.53
C ALA A 224 6.18 -46.76 -5.61
N LYS A 225 5.68 -47.95 -5.88
CA LYS A 225 6.08 -49.22 -5.27
C LYS A 225 6.17 -50.30 -6.34
N GLY A 226 7.38 -50.57 -6.82
CA GLY A 226 7.58 -51.38 -8.03
C GLY A 226 7.00 -50.67 -9.27
N ASP A 227 6.14 -51.32 -10.01
CA ASP A 227 5.48 -50.76 -11.20
C ASP A 227 4.20 -49.96 -10.86
N GLU A 228 3.73 -50.03 -9.63
CA GLU A 228 2.54 -49.32 -9.17
C GLU A 228 2.86 -47.86 -8.84
N LYS A 229 2.07 -46.94 -9.39
CA LYS A 229 2.16 -45.51 -9.11
C LYS A 229 0.83 -44.97 -8.58
N ILE A 230 0.91 -44.13 -7.58
CA ILE A 230 -0.23 -43.41 -7.04
C ILE A 230 0.06 -41.90 -7.05
N ASN A 231 -1.01 -41.12 -7.29
CA ASN A 231 -0.98 -39.68 -7.14
C ASN A 231 -1.48 -39.32 -5.74
N VAL A 232 -0.69 -38.61 -5.00
CA VAL A 232 -1.01 -38.15 -3.64
C VAL A 232 -1.25 -36.65 -3.67
N GLY A 233 -2.39 -36.20 -3.14
CA GLY A 233 -2.64 -34.81 -2.85
C GLY A 233 -2.05 -34.48 -1.48
N VAL A 234 -0.94 -33.76 -1.41
CA VAL A 234 -0.36 -33.29 -0.15
C VAL A 234 -0.95 -31.93 0.15
N VAL A 235 -1.75 -31.84 1.20
CA VAL A 235 -2.43 -30.61 1.61
C VAL A 235 -1.65 -29.98 2.76
N ILE A 236 -1.10 -28.79 2.51
CA ILE A 236 -0.46 -27.99 3.55
C ILE A 236 -1.53 -27.11 4.19
N LYS A 237 -1.73 -27.30 5.49
CA LYS A 237 -2.64 -26.53 6.33
C LYS A 237 -1.87 -25.72 7.35
N ASP A 238 -2.38 -24.57 7.68
CA ASP A 238 -1.92 -23.78 8.82
C ASP A 238 -3.03 -23.83 9.88
N THR A 239 -2.74 -24.44 11.02
CA THR A 239 -3.69 -24.56 12.14
C THR A 239 -3.17 -23.85 13.40
N VAL A 240 -2.04 -23.15 13.28
CA VAL A 240 -1.38 -22.44 14.38
C VAL A 240 -1.74 -20.96 14.30
N ALA A 241 -2.35 -20.45 15.37
CA ALA A 241 -2.69 -19.05 15.45
C ALA A 241 -1.43 -18.16 15.56
N PRO A 242 -1.45 -16.93 15.03
CA PRO A 242 -0.34 -16.00 15.14
C PRO A 242 -0.02 -15.67 16.59
N THR A 243 1.24 -15.42 16.89
CA THR A 243 1.69 -14.96 18.21
C THR A 243 2.08 -13.49 18.13
N ALA A 244 1.76 -12.73 19.17
CA ALA A 244 2.14 -11.32 19.30
C ALA A 244 2.11 -10.87 20.76
N GLU A 245 2.70 -9.71 21.03
CA GLU A 245 2.61 -9.01 22.31
C GLU A 245 1.93 -7.66 22.09
N GLY A 246 1.00 -7.29 23.00
CA GLY A 246 0.38 -5.96 22.99
C GLY A 246 1.36 -4.89 23.47
N ILE A 247 1.31 -3.72 22.83
CA ILE A 247 2.05 -2.51 23.24
C ILE A 247 1.12 -1.32 23.30
N ASP A 248 1.32 -0.45 24.28
CA ASP A 248 0.56 0.80 24.38
C ASP A 248 0.99 1.74 23.24
N CYS A 249 0.01 2.33 22.55
CA CYS A 249 0.25 3.19 21.40
C CYS A 249 -0.17 4.63 21.69
N GLN A 250 0.71 5.59 21.37
CA GLN A 250 0.38 7.00 21.37
C GLN A 250 -0.44 7.31 20.11
N CYS A 251 -1.60 7.90 20.28
CA CYS A 251 -2.53 8.24 19.22
C CYS A 251 -2.95 9.69 19.31
N SER A 252 -3.28 10.30 18.19
CA SER A 252 -3.70 11.69 18.16
C SER A 252 -5.21 11.82 18.27
N THR A 253 -5.67 12.85 18.99
CA THR A 253 -7.09 13.13 19.19
C THR A 253 -7.78 13.34 17.84
N GLY A 254 -8.84 12.58 17.59
CA GLY A 254 -9.64 12.69 16.36
C GLY A 254 -9.12 11.88 15.17
N TYR A 255 -8.00 11.17 15.29
CA TYR A 255 -7.39 10.40 14.21
C TYR A 255 -7.39 8.90 14.51
N TYR A 256 -7.79 8.13 13.50
CA TYR A 256 -7.73 6.68 13.54
C TYR A 256 -6.28 6.19 13.57
N CYS A 257 -5.99 5.28 14.49
CA CYS A 257 -4.71 4.60 14.56
C CYS A 257 -4.90 3.12 14.22
N GLU A 258 -4.13 2.60 13.27
CA GLU A 258 -4.28 1.23 12.80
C GLU A 258 -4.01 0.19 13.91
N PRO A 259 -4.81 -0.89 14.00
CA PRO A 259 -4.67 -1.91 15.05
C PRO A 259 -3.29 -2.55 15.11
N ILE A 260 -2.61 -2.68 13.97
CA ILE A 260 -1.27 -3.30 13.91
C ILE A 260 -0.20 -2.50 14.68
N LYS A 261 -0.42 -1.20 14.92
CA LYS A 261 0.48 -0.36 15.73
C LYS A 261 0.43 -0.67 17.23
N PHE A 262 -0.57 -1.42 17.66
CA PHE A 262 -0.76 -1.83 19.07
C PHE A 262 -0.15 -3.20 19.38
N VAL A 263 0.57 -3.80 18.45
CA VAL A 263 1.17 -5.12 18.61
C VAL A 263 2.64 -5.10 18.18
N THR A 264 3.42 -5.96 18.82
CA THR A 264 4.84 -6.20 18.50
C THR A 264 5.13 -7.69 18.53
N ASN A 265 6.31 -8.09 18.04
CA ASN A 265 6.75 -9.48 17.99
C ASN A 265 5.73 -10.40 17.30
N VAL A 266 5.04 -9.86 16.27
CA VAL A 266 4.11 -10.65 15.47
C VAL A 266 4.88 -11.75 14.75
N ALA A 267 4.52 -13.01 14.99
CA ALA A 267 5.14 -14.15 14.34
C ALA A 267 4.08 -15.19 13.93
N ASP A 268 4.16 -15.57 12.67
CA ASP A 268 3.31 -16.57 12.03
C ASP A 268 3.98 -17.10 10.76
N MET A 269 3.47 -18.22 10.21
CA MET A 269 3.94 -18.78 8.94
C MET A 269 3.32 -18.09 7.72
N SER A 270 2.29 -17.31 7.93
CA SER A 270 1.54 -16.61 6.88
C SER A 270 1.37 -15.12 7.19
N LYS A 271 0.78 -14.37 6.27
CA LYS A 271 0.50 -12.94 6.48
C LYS A 271 -0.57 -12.77 7.56
N VAL A 272 -0.26 -11.95 8.56
CA VAL A 272 -1.18 -11.62 9.66
C VAL A 272 -1.85 -10.27 9.39
N THR A 273 -3.15 -10.20 9.66
CA THR A 273 -3.95 -8.96 9.67
C THR A 273 -4.39 -8.67 11.10
N ALA A 274 -4.61 -7.39 11.42
CA ALA A 274 -5.06 -6.95 12.74
C ALA A 274 -6.36 -6.15 12.63
N LYS A 275 -7.28 -6.36 13.58
CA LYS A 275 -8.52 -5.59 13.71
C LYS A 275 -8.79 -5.30 15.18
N PHE A 276 -9.44 -4.17 15.49
CA PHE A 276 -9.98 -3.94 16.83
C PHE A 276 -11.19 -4.85 17.08
N VAL A 277 -11.23 -5.45 18.26
CA VAL A 277 -12.46 -6.09 18.80
C VAL A 277 -13.42 -5.00 19.25
N ASN A 278 -12.90 -4.01 20.01
CA ASN A 278 -13.57 -2.78 20.39
C ASN A 278 -12.64 -1.62 20.07
N GLU A 279 -13.07 -0.75 19.17
CA GLU A 279 -12.31 0.44 18.77
C GLU A 279 -12.43 1.53 19.83
N PRO A 280 -11.35 2.23 20.21
CA PRO A 280 -11.43 3.33 21.17
C PRO A 280 -12.18 4.53 20.56
N ASP A 281 -12.71 5.41 21.42
CA ASP A 281 -13.22 6.69 20.98
C ASP A 281 -12.06 7.67 20.76
N TRP A 282 -11.68 7.85 19.52
CA TRP A 282 -10.54 8.71 19.13
C TRP A 282 -10.74 10.19 19.48
N SER A 283 -11.97 10.63 19.75
CA SER A 283 -12.27 12.00 20.14
C SER A 283 -12.07 12.28 21.63
N VAL A 284 -11.87 11.23 22.44
CA VAL A 284 -11.73 11.31 23.90
C VAL A 284 -10.28 11.12 24.30
N GLU A 285 -9.68 12.19 24.83
CA GLU A 285 -8.30 12.18 25.34
C GLU A 285 -8.17 11.30 26.59
N GLY A 286 -7.02 10.67 26.73
CA GLY A 286 -6.66 9.83 27.85
C GLY A 286 -6.32 8.39 27.45
N GLU A 287 -6.20 7.52 28.46
CA GLU A 287 -5.94 6.09 28.23
C GLU A 287 -7.26 5.33 28.04
N GLN A 288 -7.35 4.53 26.98
CA GLN A 288 -8.45 3.64 26.71
C GLN A 288 -7.92 2.22 26.48
N ASP A 289 -8.50 1.22 27.14
CA ASP A 289 -8.15 -0.18 26.94
C ASP A 289 -8.71 -0.65 25.59
N VAL A 290 -7.88 -1.34 24.79
CA VAL A 290 -8.23 -1.87 23.47
C VAL A 290 -7.88 -3.35 23.40
N GLN A 291 -8.67 -4.09 22.62
CA GLN A 291 -8.41 -5.47 22.27
C GLN A 291 -8.23 -5.56 20.75
N ILE A 292 -7.15 -6.21 20.33
CA ILE A 292 -6.81 -6.40 18.93
C ILE A 292 -6.86 -7.89 18.62
N VAL A 293 -7.66 -8.30 17.65
CA VAL A 293 -7.62 -9.64 17.08
C VAL A 293 -6.65 -9.65 15.90
N LEU A 294 -5.73 -10.59 15.94
CA LEU A 294 -4.81 -10.92 14.87
C LEU A 294 -5.32 -12.15 14.16
N THR A 295 -5.45 -12.09 12.85
CA THR A 295 -5.93 -13.21 12.02
C THR A 295 -4.87 -13.51 10.97
N ASP A 296 -4.45 -14.76 10.87
CA ASP A 296 -3.54 -15.23 9.83
C ASP A 296 -4.28 -15.48 8.51
N ARG A 297 -3.53 -15.92 7.49
CA ARG A 297 -4.08 -16.22 6.16
C ARG A 297 -5.06 -17.41 6.16
N ALA A 298 -4.89 -18.35 7.10
CA ALA A 298 -5.75 -19.52 7.23
C ALA A 298 -6.99 -19.29 8.10
N GLY A 299 -7.09 -18.12 8.72
CA GLY A 299 -8.20 -17.73 9.58
C GLY A 299 -8.03 -18.09 11.05
N ASN A 300 -6.81 -18.50 11.49
CA ASN A 300 -6.56 -18.71 12.92
C ASN A 300 -6.37 -17.36 13.61
N GLU A 301 -6.86 -17.24 14.86
CA GLU A 301 -6.94 -15.97 15.54
C GLU A 301 -6.25 -15.97 16.92
N THR A 302 -5.63 -14.84 17.24
CA THR A 302 -5.13 -14.52 18.58
C THR A 302 -5.58 -13.11 18.95
N THR A 303 -6.06 -12.95 20.20
CA THR A 303 -6.41 -11.63 20.74
C THR A 303 -5.36 -11.16 21.73
N VAL A 304 -4.94 -9.91 21.60
CA VAL A 304 -4.02 -9.23 22.52
C VAL A 304 -4.67 -7.98 23.10
N GLU A 305 -4.24 -7.60 24.31
CA GLU A 305 -4.70 -6.39 25.01
C GLU A 305 -3.61 -5.34 24.97
N ALA A 306 -4.00 -4.07 24.81
CA ALA A 306 -3.13 -2.91 24.79
C ALA A 306 -3.90 -1.66 25.24
N LYS A 307 -3.25 -0.50 25.26
CA LYS A 307 -3.90 0.78 25.52
C LYS A 307 -3.67 1.77 24.39
N ALA A 308 -4.71 2.46 24.00
CA ALA A 308 -4.63 3.69 23.24
C ALA A 308 -4.41 4.86 24.20
N ILE A 309 -3.32 5.60 24.02
CA ILE A 309 -3.01 6.82 24.79
C ILE A 309 -3.29 8.00 23.87
N ILE A 310 -4.49 8.55 23.96
CA ILE A 310 -4.99 9.58 23.04
C ILE A 310 -4.69 10.96 23.61
N ALA A 311 -4.00 11.79 22.82
CA ALA A 311 -3.63 13.16 23.17
C ALA A 311 -3.62 14.03 21.91
N PRO A 312 -3.72 15.37 22.03
CA PRO A 312 -3.56 16.28 20.89
C PRO A 312 -2.22 16.04 20.20
N ASP A 313 -2.23 16.07 18.88
CA ASP A 313 -0.98 15.98 18.13
C ASP A 313 -0.16 17.26 18.25
N THR A 314 1.12 17.11 18.52
CA THR A 314 2.09 18.21 18.64
C THR A 314 3.31 17.99 17.75
N THR A 315 3.28 16.98 16.90
CA THR A 315 4.38 16.60 16.02
C THR A 315 4.16 17.27 14.65
N ALA A 316 5.18 17.93 14.15
CA ALA A 316 5.08 18.53 12.82
C ALA A 316 5.38 17.50 11.73
N PRO A 317 4.73 17.59 10.56
CA PRO A 317 4.98 16.70 9.43
C PRO A 317 6.44 16.67 8.99
N VAL A 318 6.89 15.53 8.48
CA VAL A 318 8.23 15.35 7.89
C VAL A 318 8.14 15.50 6.38
N ILE A 319 8.91 16.44 5.82
CA ILE A 319 8.98 16.68 4.37
C ILE A 319 10.07 15.81 3.77
N TYR A 320 9.72 14.94 2.82
CA TYR A 320 10.64 14.04 2.13
C TYR A 320 10.99 14.53 0.72
N ALA A 321 12.17 14.14 0.24
CA ALA A 321 12.72 14.39 -1.09
C ALA A 321 12.84 15.87 -1.49
N ALA A 322 12.66 16.81 -0.56
CA ALA A 322 12.97 18.22 -0.77
C ALA A 322 14.49 18.41 -0.73
N ARG A 323 15.10 18.62 -1.90
CA ARG A 323 16.56 18.72 -2.08
C ARG A 323 16.94 19.68 -3.18
N ASP A 324 18.21 20.04 -3.26
CA ASP A 324 18.76 20.85 -4.34
C ASP A 324 18.55 20.15 -5.69
N ARG A 325 18.13 20.93 -6.71
CA ARG A 325 17.80 20.39 -8.04
C ARG A 325 18.38 21.24 -9.15
N TYR A 326 18.74 20.59 -10.25
CA TYR A 326 18.99 21.24 -11.51
C TYR A 326 17.74 21.23 -12.39
N CYS A 327 17.38 22.39 -12.92
CA CYS A 327 16.24 22.60 -13.81
C CYS A 327 16.72 23.23 -15.11
N TYR A 328 15.90 23.20 -16.15
CA TYR A 328 16.26 23.83 -17.43
C TYR A 328 15.54 25.15 -17.60
N VAL A 329 16.27 26.15 -18.08
CA VAL A 329 15.74 27.49 -18.37
C VAL A 329 14.55 27.39 -19.33
N GLY A 330 13.43 28.00 -18.96
CA GLY A 330 12.22 28.06 -19.78
C GLY A 330 11.35 26.80 -19.73
N GLU A 331 11.76 25.74 -19.06
CA GLU A 331 10.90 24.56 -18.82
C GLU A 331 9.94 24.77 -17.65
N ALA A 332 8.78 24.11 -17.73
CA ALA A 332 7.86 24.05 -16.61
C ALA A 332 8.45 23.18 -15.49
N VAL A 333 8.50 23.73 -14.28
CA VAL A 333 8.99 23.02 -13.10
C VAL A 333 7.82 22.50 -12.29
N SER A 334 7.77 21.19 -12.08
CA SER A 334 6.89 20.56 -11.10
C SER A 334 7.59 20.56 -9.75
N TYR A 335 7.20 21.49 -8.87
CA TYR A 335 7.80 21.62 -7.54
C TYR A 335 7.42 20.48 -6.60
N PHE A 336 6.28 19.84 -6.82
CA PHE A 336 5.80 18.71 -6.05
C PHE A 336 6.24 17.35 -6.61
N LYS A 337 7.01 17.31 -7.70
CA LYS A 337 7.54 16.05 -8.21
C LYS A 337 8.51 15.46 -7.20
N GLU A 338 8.22 14.27 -6.69
CA GLU A 338 8.98 13.54 -5.67
C GLU A 338 8.87 14.12 -4.24
N VAL A 339 8.39 15.36 -4.04
CA VAL A 339 8.26 15.97 -2.71
C VAL A 339 6.90 15.61 -2.12
N PHE A 340 6.91 15.03 -0.94
CA PHE A 340 5.72 14.69 -0.17
C PHE A 340 5.99 14.87 1.32
N ALA A 341 4.94 14.86 2.14
CA ALA A 341 5.06 14.91 3.58
C ALA A 341 4.34 13.71 4.20
N GLU A 342 4.84 13.26 5.34
CA GLU A 342 4.19 12.26 6.19
C GLU A 342 4.14 12.79 7.61
N ASP A 343 3.10 12.41 8.31
CA ASP A 343 2.90 12.75 9.71
C ASP A 343 2.49 11.51 10.50
N ASN A 344 2.65 11.57 11.83
CA ASN A 344 2.30 10.45 12.72
C ASN A 344 0.78 10.29 12.91
N ALA A 345 0.02 11.35 12.67
CA ALA A 345 -1.42 11.42 12.90
C ALA A 345 -2.20 11.81 11.65
N ASP A 346 -1.74 12.84 10.93
CA ASP A 346 -2.40 13.32 9.72
C ASP A 346 -1.97 12.49 8.49
N PRO A 347 -2.89 11.74 7.85
CA PRO A 347 -2.56 10.93 6.68
C PRO A 347 -2.24 11.77 5.43
N GLU A 348 -2.66 13.04 5.39
CA GLU A 348 -2.53 13.92 4.23
C GLU A 348 -2.12 15.35 4.63
N PRO A 349 -0.90 15.56 5.19
CA PRO A 349 -0.43 16.90 5.56
C PRO A 349 -0.39 17.82 4.33
N GLU A 350 -0.86 19.05 4.47
CA GLU A 350 -0.84 20.04 3.39
C GLU A 350 0.57 20.56 3.15
N ILE A 351 1.05 20.54 1.89
CA ILE A 351 2.34 21.10 1.50
C ILE A 351 2.15 22.36 0.67
N GLU A 352 2.70 23.46 1.15
CA GLU A 352 2.84 24.70 0.38
C GLU A 352 4.28 24.89 -0.12
N VAL A 353 4.42 25.58 -1.27
CA VAL A 353 5.72 25.92 -1.84
C VAL A 353 5.85 27.43 -2.09
N ASP A 354 6.81 28.07 -1.43
CA ASP A 354 7.22 29.44 -1.74
C ASP A 354 8.33 29.43 -2.79
N LYS A 355 7.96 29.83 -3.99
CA LYS A 355 8.80 30.01 -5.19
C LYS A 355 8.80 31.45 -5.68
N SER A 356 8.41 32.40 -4.83
CA SER A 356 8.22 33.81 -5.19
C SER A 356 9.50 34.48 -5.72
N LYS A 357 10.68 33.94 -5.37
CA LYS A 357 12.00 34.44 -5.77
C LYS A 357 12.54 33.76 -7.04
N VAL A 358 11.86 32.75 -7.59
CA VAL A 358 12.34 31.97 -8.73
C VAL A 358 12.05 32.67 -10.04
N ASP A 359 13.10 32.93 -10.83
CA ASP A 359 12.97 33.29 -12.26
C ASP A 359 13.41 32.09 -13.12
N ALA A 360 12.45 31.28 -13.53
CA ALA A 360 12.69 30.09 -14.34
C ALA A 360 13.12 30.40 -15.79
N LYS A 361 13.16 31.68 -16.19
CA LYS A 361 13.59 32.10 -17.53
C LYS A 361 15.04 32.56 -17.57
N THR A 362 15.69 32.63 -16.42
CA THR A 362 17.07 33.11 -16.29
C THR A 362 17.92 32.05 -15.61
N ALA A 363 19.06 31.71 -16.19
CA ALA A 363 20.03 30.83 -15.55
C ALA A 363 20.51 31.41 -14.22
N GLY A 364 20.51 30.61 -13.17
CA GLY A 364 20.85 31.04 -11.82
C GLY A 364 20.38 30.07 -10.77
N THR A 365 20.72 30.36 -9.51
CA THR A 365 20.31 29.55 -8.34
C THR A 365 19.35 30.34 -7.48
N TYR A 366 18.21 29.73 -7.16
CA TYR A 366 17.10 30.35 -6.42
C TYR A 366 16.70 29.48 -5.24
N ASP A 367 16.32 30.12 -4.13
CA ASP A 367 15.78 29.43 -2.98
C ASP A 367 14.29 29.09 -3.23
N VAL A 368 13.92 27.86 -2.87
CA VAL A 368 12.55 27.35 -2.84
C VAL A 368 12.29 26.80 -1.46
N THR A 369 11.23 27.26 -0.81
CA THR A 369 10.86 26.79 0.53
C THR A 369 9.59 26.00 0.48
N TYR A 370 9.62 24.78 1.03
CA TYR A 370 8.46 23.95 1.28
C TYR A 370 8.06 24.08 2.73
N THR A 371 6.76 24.16 2.99
CA THR A 371 6.18 24.14 4.33
C THR A 371 5.09 23.09 4.35
N ALA A 372 5.19 22.13 5.25
CA ALA A 372 4.13 21.17 5.51
C ALA A 372 3.39 21.54 6.80
N THR A 373 2.08 21.37 6.79
CA THR A 373 1.19 21.69 7.91
C THR A 373 0.20 20.55 8.09
N ASP A 374 0.06 20.03 9.31
CA ASP A 374 -0.97 19.07 9.68
C ASP A 374 -2.30 19.75 10.02
N HIS A 375 -3.32 18.96 10.32
CA HIS A 375 -4.65 19.48 10.69
C HIS A 375 -4.67 20.23 12.01
N GLU A 376 -3.77 19.96 12.95
CA GLU A 376 -3.61 20.68 14.22
C GLU A 376 -2.83 21.99 14.07
N GLY A 377 -2.22 22.22 12.91
CA GLY A 377 -1.44 23.42 12.59
C GLY A 377 0.02 23.34 13.02
N ASN A 378 0.55 22.14 13.34
CA ASN A 378 1.98 21.96 13.51
C ASN A 378 2.66 22.05 12.14
N THR A 379 3.78 22.75 12.06
CA THR A 379 4.44 23.05 10.78
C THR A 379 5.90 22.68 10.77
N SER A 380 6.36 22.17 9.65
CA SER A 380 7.79 22.05 9.33
C SER A 380 8.11 22.79 8.04
N SER A 381 9.36 23.21 7.86
CA SER A 381 9.79 23.90 6.64
C SER A 381 11.21 23.51 6.26
N VAL A 382 11.44 23.40 4.96
CA VAL A 382 12.77 23.16 4.39
C VAL A 382 13.01 24.07 3.19
N THR A 383 14.19 24.69 3.13
CA THR A 383 14.60 25.52 1.99
C THR A 383 15.69 24.82 1.21
N VAL A 384 15.49 24.71 -0.09
CA VAL A 384 16.39 24.05 -1.05
C VAL A 384 16.72 24.97 -2.21
N LYS A 385 17.74 24.64 -2.99
CA LYS A 385 18.20 25.42 -4.13
C LYS A 385 17.78 24.80 -5.45
N TYR A 386 17.13 25.60 -6.29
CA TYR A 386 16.83 25.26 -7.67
C TYR A 386 17.79 26.01 -8.59
N THR A 387 18.68 25.29 -9.25
CA THR A 387 19.67 25.86 -10.17
C THR A 387 19.21 25.66 -11.61
N PHE A 388 18.86 26.76 -12.29
CA PHE A 388 18.44 26.74 -13.67
C PHE A 388 19.66 26.82 -14.59
N VAL A 389 19.76 25.87 -15.50
CA VAL A 389 20.84 25.74 -16.50
C VAL A 389 20.26 25.73 -17.91
N GLU A 390 21.07 26.10 -18.91
CA GLU A 390 20.67 26.04 -20.32
C GLU A 390 20.52 24.57 -20.76
N LYS A 391 19.43 24.28 -21.47
CA LYS A 391 19.13 22.95 -21.99
C LYS A 391 20.02 22.58 -23.16
N LYS A 392 20.69 21.43 -23.12
CA LYS A 392 21.60 20.95 -24.17
C LYS A 392 20.98 19.93 -25.11
N ILE A 393 19.91 19.22 -24.65
CA ILE A 393 19.23 18.20 -25.45
C ILE A 393 17.73 18.46 -25.56
N ASP A 394 17.15 18.08 -26.68
CA ASP A 394 15.70 18.10 -26.90
C ASP A 394 15.04 16.89 -26.17
N ASP A 395 13.94 17.14 -25.44
CA ASP A 395 13.21 16.11 -24.72
C ASP A 395 12.69 15.01 -25.67
N ALA A 396 12.26 15.36 -26.88
CA ALA A 396 11.79 14.37 -27.85
C ALA A 396 12.89 13.37 -28.24
N LYS A 397 14.15 13.79 -28.26
CA LYS A 397 15.28 12.88 -28.53
C LYS A 397 15.55 11.94 -27.36
N LEU A 398 15.42 12.43 -26.13
CA LEU A 398 15.54 11.59 -24.95
C LEU A 398 14.39 10.59 -24.88
N ASP A 399 13.15 11.05 -25.08
CA ASP A 399 11.96 10.19 -25.10
C ASP A 399 12.08 9.10 -26.18
N GLU A 400 12.54 9.42 -27.39
CA GLU A 400 12.78 8.44 -28.45
C GLU A 400 13.83 7.38 -28.04
N ALA A 401 14.91 7.80 -27.39
CA ALA A 401 15.95 6.88 -26.92
C ALA A 401 15.43 5.97 -25.80
N VAL A 402 14.66 6.52 -24.85
CA VAL A 402 14.01 5.77 -23.75
C VAL A 402 13.02 4.76 -24.32
N ASP A 403 12.10 5.20 -25.20
CA ASP A 403 11.08 4.33 -25.79
C ASP A 403 11.69 3.20 -26.62
N LYS A 404 12.81 3.49 -27.32
CA LYS A 404 13.55 2.48 -28.07
C LYS A 404 14.08 1.39 -27.15
N VAL A 405 14.73 1.77 -26.06
CA VAL A 405 15.29 0.81 -25.09
C VAL A 405 14.19 0.01 -24.43
N LEU A 406 13.12 0.65 -23.96
CA LEU A 406 11.99 -0.05 -23.31
C LEU A 406 11.33 -1.08 -24.23
N LYS A 407 11.14 -0.76 -25.52
CA LYS A 407 10.61 -1.72 -26.51
C LYS A 407 11.55 -2.89 -26.76
N GLU A 408 12.84 -2.74 -26.53
CA GLU A 408 13.82 -3.81 -26.69
C GLU A 408 13.83 -4.77 -25.48
N ILE A 409 13.63 -4.23 -24.27
CA ILE A 409 13.86 -4.99 -23.03
C ILE A 409 12.58 -5.36 -22.28
N ILE A 410 11.42 -4.78 -22.58
CA ILE A 410 10.15 -5.04 -21.91
C ILE A 410 9.15 -5.71 -22.87
N THR A 411 8.50 -6.78 -22.40
CA THR A 411 7.38 -7.45 -23.08
C THR A 411 6.07 -7.18 -22.32
N GLU A 412 4.92 -7.35 -23.01
CA GLU A 412 3.60 -7.04 -22.44
C GLU A 412 3.21 -7.93 -21.24
N ASP A 413 3.84 -9.08 -21.09
CA ASP A 413 3.59 -10.05 -20.03
C ASP A 413 4.47 -9.85 -18.78
N MET A 414 5.45 -8.94 -18.82
CA MET A 414 6.30 -8.64 -17.67
C MET A 414 5.55 -7.88 -16.57
N SER A 415 5.65 -8.39 -15.35
CA SER A 415 5.27 -7.66 -14.13
C SER A 415 6.17 -6.42 -13.91
N VAL A 416 5.72 -5.48 -13.10
CA VAL A 416 6.52 -4.26 -12.78
C VAL A 416 7.89 -4.60 -12.20
N PRO A 417 8.05 -5.57 -11.26
CA PRO A 417 9.37 -6.04 -10.82
C PRO A 417 10.27 -6.56 -11.94
N GLU A 418 9.73 -7.34 -12.87
CA GLU A 418 10.49 -7.86 -14.02
C GLU A 418 10.92 -6.73 -14.97
N GLN A 419 10.04 -5.75 -15.21
CA GLN A 419 10.38 -4.54 -15.98
C GLN A 419 11.50 -3.74 -15.32
N ALA A 420 11.43 -3.54 -14.00
CA ALA A 420 12.47 -2.84 -13.25
C ALA A 420 13.80 -3.60 -13.28
N TYR A 421 13.76 -4.94 -13.20
CA TYR A 421 14.97 -5.76 -13.33
C TYR A 421 15.56 -5.71 -14.73
N ALA A 422 14.75 -5.73 -15.78
CA ALA A 422 15.21 -5.58 -17.17
C ALA A 422 15.90 -4.22 -17.39
N ILE A 423 15.36 -3.15 -16.81
CA ILE A 423 15.97 -1.81 -16.82
C ILE A 423 17.32 -1.82 -16.09
N PHE A 424 17.37 -2.45 -14.90
CA PHE A 424 18.62 -2.60 -14.15
C PHE A 424 19.69 -3.32 -14.96
N ASP A 425 19.33 -4.48 -15.50
CA ASP A 425 20.26 -5.33 -16.26
C ASP A 425 20.76 -4.64 -17.54
N TYR A 426 19.87 -3.92 -18.23
CA TYR A 426 20.24 -3.12 -19.39
C TYR A 426 21.29 -2.04 -19.03
N CYS A 427 21.02 -1.20 -18.04
CA CYS A 427 21.96 -0.15 -17.64
C CYS A 427 23.28 -0.72 -17.12
N TYR A 428 23.23 -1.76 -16.29
CA TYR A 428 24.41 -2.44 -15.75
C TYR A 428 25.32 -3.02 -16.85
N SER A 429 24.71 -3.61 -17.89
CA SER A 429 25.41 -4.37 -18.92
C SER A 429 25.82 -3.54 -20.16
N ASN A 430 25.07 -2.47 -20.47
CA ASN A 430 25.26 -1.72 -21.73
C ASN A 430 25.95 -0.37 -21.56
N ILE A 431 26.20 0.09 -20.33
CA ILE A 431 26.94 1.33 -20.10
C ILE A 431 28.36 1.01 -19.61
N ILE A 432 29.35 1.54 -20.30
CA ILE A 432 30.78 1.40 -19.95
C ILE A 432 31.20 2.59 -19.08
N TYR A 433 31.80 2.29 -17.93
CA TYR A 433 32.28 3.33 -17.02
C TYR A 433 33.53 4.02 -17.56
N THR A 434 33.45 5.33 -17.82
CA THR A 434 34.55 6.16 -18.33
C THR A 434 35.05 7.20 -17.33
N GLY A 435 34.35 7.39 -16.22
CA GLY A 435 34.71 8.32 -15.15
C GLY A 435 34.38 9.79 -15.43
N THR A 436 33.55 10.09 -16.45
CA THR A 436 33.20 11.48 -16.83
C THR A 436 31.72 11.64 -17.10
N SER A 437 31.12 12.72 -16.58
CA SER A 437 29.76 13.17 -16.88
C SER A 437 29.57 14.65 -16.53
N ASP A 438 28.51 15.26 -17.05
CA ASP A 438 28.04 16.57 -16.60
C ASP A 438 26.98 16.41 -15.52
N LYS A 439 27.35 16.60 -14.26
CA LYS A 439 26.47 16.44 -13.11
C LYS A 439 25.33 17.46 -13.03
N THR A 440 25.31 18.46 -13.92
CA THR A 440 24.27 19.50 -13.96
C THR A 440 23.20 19.22 -15.00
N ASP A 441 23.40 18.23 -15.89
CA ASP A 441 22.50 17.94 -17.03
C ASP A 441 22.18 16.45 -17.13
N TRP A 442 21.26 16.00 -16.26
CA TRP A 442 20.88 14.59 -16.20
C TRP A 442 20.20 14.09 -17.49
N LYS A 443 19.46 14.96 -18.23
CA LYS A 443 18.81 14.55 -19.48
C LYS A 443 19.83 14.24 -20.58
N SER A 444 20.85 15.08 -20.72
CA SER A 444 21.95 14.82 -21.67
C SER A 444 22.74 13.58 -21.26
N GLU A 445 22.97 13.34 -19.97
CA GLU A 445 23.66 12.16 -19.50
C GLU A 445 22.82 10.88 -19.63
N ALA A 446 21.48 10.95 -19.42
CA ALA A 446 20.58 9.84 -19.73
C ALA A 446 20.63 9.49 -21.23
N TYR A 447 20.51 10.48 -22.11
CA TYR A 447 20.61 10.28 -23.56
C TYR A 447 21.94 9.66 -23.95
N ARG A 448 23.05 10.17 -23.40
CA ARG A 448 24.41 9.64 -23.64
C ARG A 448 24.53 8.17 -23.18
N GLY A 449 24.03 7.84 -22.00
CA GLY A 449 24.01 6.46 -21.49
C GLY A 449 23.22 5.51 -22.38
N LEU A 450 22.04 5.96 -22.87
CA LEU A 450 21.15 5.13 -23.69
C LEU A 450 21.59 5.02 -25.16
N THR A 451 22.35 5.99 -25.69
CA THR A 451 22.72 6.02 -27.13
C THR A 451 24.18 5.72 -27.39
N GLU A 452 25.08 6.20 -26.55
CA GLU A 452 26.54 6.00 -26.68
C GLU A 452 27.06 4.87 -25.78
N GLY A 453 26.29 4.53 -24.72
CA GLY A 453 26.68 3.47 -23.78
C GLY A 453 27.93 3.76 -22.97
N VAL A 454 28.21 5.04 -22.65
CA VAL A 454 29.43 5.45 -21.92
C VAL A 454 29.12 6.55 -20.90
N GLY A 455 29.83 6.54 -19.75
CA GLY A 455 29.66 7.58 -18.75
C GLY A 455 30.27 7.22 -17.40
N ASP A 456 29.79 7.83 -16.33
CA ASP A 456 30.14 7.48 -14.96
C ASP A 456 28.88 7.19 -14.12
N CYS A 457 28.99 7.12 -12.79
CA CYS A 457 27.86 6.81 -11.90
C CYS A 457 26.63 7.73 -12.15
N PHE A 458 26.85 8.98 -12.51
CA PHE A 458 25.73 9.90 -12.81
C PHE A 458 25.03 9.55 -14.12
N THR A 459 25.75 9.07 -15.13
CA THR A 459 25.18 8.58 -16.39
C THR A 459 24.36 7.30 -16.17
N PHE A 460 24.86 6.35 -15.36
CA PHE A 460 24.12 5.15 -14.98
C PHE A 460 22.83 5.50 -14.23
N TYR A 461 22.94 6.41 -13.25
CA TYR A 461 21.78 6.93 -12.52
C TYR A 461 20.79 7.59 -13.48
N SER A 462 21.24 8.51 -14.33
CA SER A 462 20.38 9.29 -15.23
C SER A 462 19.63 8.41 -16.23
N ALA A 463 20.31 7.40 -16.81
CA ALA A 463 19.69 6.42 -17.71
C ALA A 463 18.66 5.57 -16.98
N SER A 464 19.00 5.01 -15.80
CA SER A 464 18.07 4.24 -14.97
C SER A 464 16.86 5.07 -14.58
N TYR A 465 17.08 6.30 -14.12
CA TYR A 465 16.02 7.22 -13.71
C TYR A 465 15.06 7.55 -14.86
N ALA A 466 15.58 7.82 -16.07
CA ALA A 466 14.76 8.08 -17.25
C ALA A 466 13.88 6.88 -17.66
N LEU A 467 14.42 5.66 -17.59
CA LEU A 467 13.70 4.44 -17.92
C LEU A 467 12.65 4.10 -16.85
N LEU A 468 13.01 4.18 -15.57
CA LEU A 468 12.11 3.89 -14.44
C LEU A 468 10.90 4.82 -14.38
N GLN A 469 11.02 6.07 -14.83
CA GLN A 469 9.89 7.01 -14.90
C GLN A 469 8.79 6.60 -15.91
N LYS A 470 9.02 5.60 -16.74
CA LYS A 470 8.08 5.13 -17.78
C LYS A 470 7.36 3.83 -17.39
N ILE A 471 7.71 3.24 -16.27
CA ILE A 471 7.01 2.07 -15.72
C ILE A 471 6.24 2.46 -14.46
N ASP A 472 5.31 1.63 -14.02
CA ASP A 472 4.45 1.89 -12.85
C ASP A 472 5.22 1.65 -11.54
N CYS A 473 6.12 2.57 -11.19
CA CYS A 473 6.87 2.54 -9.94
C CYS A 473 7.16 3.97 -9.44
N GLN A 474 7.48 4.07 -8.14
CA GLN A 474 7.99 5.30 -7.57
C GLN A 474 9.52 5.28 -7.61
N VAL A 475 10.13 6.39 -8.00
CA VAL A 475 11.59 6.52 -8.08
C VAL A 475 12.06 7.85 -7.50
N LEU A 476 13.05 7.79 -6.60
CA LEU A 476 13.72 8.95 -6.02
C LEU A 476 15.19 8.93 -6.38
N SER A 477 15.78 10.09 -6.66
CA SER A 477 17.21 10.17 -6.90
C SER A 477 17.98 10.44 -5.61
N VAL A 478 19.12 9.80 -5.44
CA VAL A 478 19.96 9.90 -4.24
C VAL A 478 21.37 10.30 -4.62
N GLU A 479 21.96 11.17 -3.81
CA GLU A 479 23.37 11.53 -3.88
C GLU A 479 24.08 11.09 -2.60
N ARG A 480 25.31 10.58 -2.75
CA ARG A 480 26.14 10.14 -1.62
C ARG A 480 26.55 11.29 -0.71
N LEU A 481 26.34 11.09 0.60
CA LEU A 481 26.77 12.03 1.63
C LEU A 481 28.27 11.86 1.97
N ASN A 482 29.01 12.98 1.96
CA ASN A 482 30.39 13.07 2.46
C ASN A 482 31.40 12.07 1.84
N GLY A 483 31.24 11.71 0.57
CA GLY A 483 32.22 10.90 -0.17
C GLY A 483 33.40 11.72 -0.73
N LYS A 484 34.54 11.05 -1.02
CA LYS A 484 35.67 11.68 -1.75
C LYS A 484 35.30 12.04 -3.19
N THR A 485 34.34 11.35 -3.76
CA THR A 485 33.76 11.58 -5.08
C THR A 485 32.25 11.56 -4.95
N GLN A 486 31.52 12.27 -5.82
CA GLN A 486 30.09 12.15 -5.90
C GLN A 486 29.71 10.74 -6.39
N HIS A 487 28.59 10.24 -5.90
CA HIS A 487 27.97 9.02 -6.40
C HIS A 487 26.46 9.20 -6.38
N PHE A 488 25.77 8.72 -7.42
CA PHE A 488 24.34 8.90 -7.62
C PHE A 488 23.70 7.54 -7.92
N TRP A 489 22.50 7.32 -7.38
CA TRP A 489 21.68 6.14 -7.65
C TRP A 489 20.20 6.44 -7.44
N CYS A 490 19.33 5.44 -7.57
CA CYS A 490 17.90 5.57 -7.29
C CYS A 490 17.51 4.83 -6.01
N LEU A 491 16.49 5.35 -5.31
CA LEU A 491 15.61 4.53 -4.48
C LEU A 491 14.36 4.23 -5.30
N VAL A 492 13.88 3.00 -5.24
CA VAL A 492 12.73 2.52 -6.02
C VAL A 492 11.74 1.82 -5.09
N ASN A 493 10.47 2.11 -5.27
CA ASN A 493 9.36 1.42 -4.64
C ASN A 493 8.48 0.77 -5.72
N LEU A 494 8.39 -0.55 -5.68
CA LEU A 494 7.59 -1.39 -6.58
C LEU A 494 6.27 -1.84 -5.93
N GLY A 495 5.80 -1.10 -4.91
CA GLY A 495 4.59 -1.42 -4.16
C GLY A 495 4.84 -2.13 -2.81
N THR A 496 6.10 -2.47 -2.49
CA THR A 496 6.48 -3.19 -1.26
C THR A 496 7.44 -2.40 -0.36
N GLY A 497 7.57 -1.09 -0.59
CA GLY A 497 8.47 -0.21 0.14
C GLY A 497 9.73 0.19 -0.65
N TRP A 498 10.63 0.95 -0.01
CA TRP A 498 11.76 1.61 -0.65
C TRP A 498 13.05 0.81 -0.54
N TYR A 499 13.73 0.59 -1.68
CA TYR A 499 14.98 -0.16 -1.80
C TYR A 499 16.00 0.58 -2.63
N HIS A 500 17.29 0.28 -2.44
CA HIS A 500 18.36 0.80 -3.28
C HIS A 500 18.39 0.15 -4.66
N PHE A 501 18.54 0.97 -5.68
CA PHE A 501 18.68 0.58 -7.08
C PHE A 501 19.87 1.32 -7.70
N ASP A 502 21.00 0.64 -7.83
CA ASP A 502 22.23 1.22 -8.37
C ASP A 502 22.79 0.31 -9.47
N ALA A 503 22.58 0.70 -10.72
CA ALA A 503 23.04 -0.05 -11.89
C ALA A 503 24.52 0.26 -12.27
N CYS A 504 25.24 1.09 -11.49
CA CYS A 504 26.65 1.36 -11.74
C CYS A 504 27.51 0.09 -11.52
N ASN A 505 28.16 -0.38 -12.58
CA ASN A 505 28.90 -1.63 -12.58
C ASN A 505 30.33 -1.54 -11.99
N VAL A 506 30.73 -0.35 -11.52
CA VAL A 506 32.06 -0.08 -10.89
C VAL A 506 31.89 0.23 -9.40
N GLY A 507 31.05 -0.52 -8.72
CA GLY A 507 30.86 -0.45 -7.27
C GLY A 507 31.74 -1.45 -6.49
N PRO A 508 31.65 -1.44 -5.15
CA PRO A 508 32.30 -2.44 -4.30
C PRO A 508 31.96 -3.86 -4.75
N GLU A 509 32.99 -4.67 -4.99
CA GLU A 509 32.89 -6.07 -5.41
C GLU A 509 32.02 -6.31 -6.67
N HIS A 510 31.81 -5.27 -7.52
CA HIS A 510 30.90 -5.31 -8.67
C HIS A 510 29.48 -5.77 -8.30
N LEU A 511 29.00 -5.38 -7.10
CA LEU A 511 27.69 -5.75 -6.61
C LEU A 511 26.60 -5.32 -7.57
N ARG A 512 25.72 -6.25 -7.92
CA ARG A 512 24.47 -5.95 -8.62
C ARG A 512 23.46 -5.42 -7.60
N CYS A 513 23.43 -4.10 -7.43
CA CYS A 513 22.57 -3.43 -6.44
C CYS A 513 21.16 -3.21 -6.99
N PHE A 514 20.43 -4.30 -7.20
CA PHE A 514 19.01 -4.30 -7.54
C PHE A 514 18.19 -4.56 -6.28
N MET A 515 17.31 -3.62 -5.91
CA MET A 515 16.38 -3.72 -4.80
C MET A 515 17.03 -4.22 -3.49
N LYS A 516 18.12 -3.56 -3.09
CA LYS A 516 18.87 -3.94 -1.89
C LYS A 516 18.47 -3.12 -0.68
N THR A 517 18.44 -3.73 0.50
CA THR A 517 18.32 -3.02 1.77
C THR A 517 19.64 -2.33 2.15
N SER A 518 19.57 -1.30 3.01
CA SER A 518 20.79 -0.67 3.55
C SER A 518 21.67 -1.66 4.31
N GLU A 519 21.08 -2.61 5.03
CA GLU A 519 21.82 -3.67 5.75
C GLU A 519 22.60 -4.58 4.81
N GLU A 520 22.01 -4.96 3.67
CA GLU A 520 22.74 -5.75 2.67
C GLU A 520 23.95 -4.98 2.11
N LEU A 521 23.77 -3.66 1.85
CA LEU A 521 24.82 -2.82 1.25
C LEU A 521 25.99 -2.54 2.21
N VAL A 522 25.71 -2.37 3.50
CA VAL A 522 26.75 -2.15 4.54
C VAL A 522 27.76 -3.30 4.58
N LYS A 523 27.36 -4.53 4.24
CA LYS A 523 28.25 -5.71 4.16
C LYS A 523 29.35 -5.53 3.10
N TYR A 524 29.09 -4.75 2.05
CA TYR A 524 30.05 -4.45 0.98
C TYR A 524 30.81 -3.15 1.21
N SER A 525 30.12 -2.12 1.70
CA SER A 525 30.75 -0.84 2.03
C SER A 525 29.85 0.04 2.90
N VAL A 526 30.35 0.44 4.05
CA VAL A 526 29.67 1.38 4.98
C VAL A 526 29.54 2.79 4.37
N GLN A 527 30.37 3.17 3.39
CA GLN A 527 30.45 4.54 2.88
C GLN A 527 29.94 4.72 1.45
N TYR A 528 29.92 3.66 0.64
CA TYR A 528 29.66 3.80 -0.79
C TYR A 528 28.22 4.26 -1.08
N TRP A 529 27.24 3.72 -0.39
CA TRP A 529 25.81 4.09 -0.48
C TRP A 529 25.33 4.91 0.73
N ARG A 530 26.22 5.62 1.41
CA ARG A 530 25.85 6.48 2.52
C ARG A 530 25.16 7.75 1.98
N PHE A 531 23.97 8.06 2.49
CA PHE A 531 23.19 9.23 2.12
C PHE A 531 22.52 9.84 3.36
N ASP A 532 21.90 11.00 3.21
CA ASP A 532 21.14 11.63 4.28
C ASP A 532 19.75 11.00 4.34
N THR A 533 19.57 10.07 5.26
CA THR A 533 18.32 9.31 5.41
C THR A 533 17.15 10.19 5.87
N SER A 534 17.41 11.37 6.45
CA SER A 534 16.36 12.30 6.87
C SER A 534 15.62 12.96 5.70
N LEU A 535 16.18 12.87 4.49
CA LEU A 535 15.58 13.42 3.27
C LEU A 535 14.71 12.42 2.51
N TYR A 536 14.61 11.18 2.98
CA TYR A 536 13.95 10.09 2.27
C TYR A 536 13.04 9.29 3.19
N PRO A 537 11.98 8.65 2.64
CA PRO A 537 11.14 7.75 3.41
C PRO A 537 11.95 6.62 4.03
N PRO A 538 11.43 5.98 5.09
CA PRO A 538 12.04 4.78 5.64
C PRO A 538 12.27 3.72 4.56
N LEU A 539 13.45 3.13 4.56
CA LEU A 539 13.78 2.03 3.65
C LEU A 539 13.40 0.70 4.29
N GLU A 540 13.05 -0.25 3.44
CA GLU A 540 12.80 -1.61 3.87
C GLU A 540 14.03 -2.28 4.48
N THR A 541 13.80 -3.06 5.52
CA THR A 541 14.83 -3.86 6.20
C THR A 541 14.81 -5.32 5.78
N THR A 542 13.67 -5.80 5.27
CA THR A 542 13.52 -7.15 4.72
C THR A 542 14.10 -7.21 3.31
N PRO A 543 14.96 -8.18 2.99
CA PRO A 543 15.48 -8.37 1.64
C PRO A 543 14.36 -8.52 0.60
N TYR A 544 14.52 -7.86 -0.54
CA TYR A 544 13.54 -7.91 -1.62
C TYR A 544 13.47 -9.30 -2.26
N SER A 545 12.27 -9.82 -2.45
CA SER A 545 12.01 -11.04 -3.20
C SER A 545 11.20 -10.71 -4.45
N MET A 546 11.65 -11.16 -5.61
CA MET A 546 10.83 -11.18 -6.81
C MET A 546 9.89 -12.40 -6.71
N SER A 547 8.74 -12.22 -6.07
CA SER A 547 7.69 -13.27 -5.99
C SER A 547 6.71 -13.13 -7.14
#